data_f5e353f139fae88e7a614448406e2741
#
_entry.id   f5e353f139fae88e7a614448406e2741
#
_cell.length_a   1.000
_cell.length_b   1.000
_cell.length_c   1.000
_cell.angle_alpha   90.00
_cell.angle_beta   90.00
_cell.angle_gamma   90.00
#
_symmetry.space_group_name_H-M   'P 1'
#
loop_
_entity.id
_entity.type
_entity.pdbx_description
1 polymer ?
#
loop_
_entity_poly.entity_id
_entity_poly.type
_entity_poly.pdbx_seq_one_letter_code
_entity_poly.pdbx_strand_id
1 'polypeptide(L)'
;MLDYDKEAGAYDVTRGGEPRAAAAADAVLSLIPAQTRRLLDVACGTGIVTRRLAAARAATRVWGADLTYGMARMAAVRLPGAVVLADGRALPFPDGVFDAVTSVWLLHLLDRPEDVRAVVAECARVLRPGGMYVTTVDKAAAHDVGSDIDAVLAPRPRRPAPDAAPLVESYAAAHLLHPAGQTLFPGRGQGRSPRRTAADLRRGWFTLLPPGDPLTERFAARLEALPDQELPRPEPVFSVRAFLKAD
;
A
#
# COMPACT_ATOMS: atom_id res chain seq x y z
N MET A 1 -6.09 -1.75 -14.80
CA MET A 1 -5.99 -1.06 -13.48
C MET A 1 -7.36 -1.09 -12.82
N LEU A 2 -7.43 -1.31 -11.48
CA LEU A 2 -8.68 -1.29 -10.73
C LEU A 2 -9.30 0.11 -10.79
N ASP A 3 -10.63 0.20 -11.01
CA ASP A 3 -11.37 1.46 -10.93
C ASP A 3 -11.70 1.75 -9.46
N TYR A 4 -10.80 2.47 -8.80
CA TYR A 4 -10.91 2.77 -7.37
C TYR A 4 -12.12 3.66 -7.01
N ASP A 5 -12.67 4.44 -7.96
CA ASP A 5 -13.89 5.20 -7.73
C ASP A 5 -15.10 4.27 -7.53
N LYS A 6 -15.18 3.21 -8.34
CA LYS A 6 -16.25 2.19 -8.21
C LYS A 6 -16.06 1.29 -7.00
N GLU A 7 -14.81 0.99 -6.66
CA GLU A 7 -14.47 0.10 -5.55
C GLU A 7 -14.58 0.78 -4.16
N ALA A 8 -14.54 2.11 -4.09
CA ALA A 8 -14.42 2.85 -2.83
C ALA A 8 -15.41 2.38 -1.76
N GLY A 9 -16.70 2.19 -2.13
CA GLY A 9 -17.75 1.79 -1.17
C GLY A 9 -17.57 0.40 -0.54
N ALA A 10 -16.94 -0.55 -1.25
CA ALA A 10 -16.71 -1.92 -0.78
C ALA A 10 -15.24 -2.17 -0.37
N TYR A 11 -14.36 -1.20 -0.59
CA TYR A 11 -12.92 -1.39 -0.48
C TYR A 11 -12.48 -1.89 0.90
N ASP A 12 -12.93 -1.25 1.95
CA ASP A 12 -12.52 -1.61 3.31
C ASP A 12 -12.91 -3.05 3.65
N VAL A 13 -14.16 -3.41 3.39
CA VAL A 13 -14.69 -4.76 3.70
C VAL A 13 -13.95 -5.83 2.88
N THR A 14 -13.69 -5.56 1.60
CA THR A 14 -13.05 -6.53 0.71
C THR A 14 -11.54 -6.67 0.92
N ARG A 15 -10.92 -5.72 1.63
CA ARG A 15 -9.46 -5.65 1.84
C ARG A 15 -9.02 -5.82 3.29
N GLY A 16 -9.82 -6.51 4.13
CA GLY A 16 -9.45 -6.83 5.51
C GLY A 16 -9.84 -5.79 6.55
N GLY A 17 -10.48 -4.70 6.14
CA GLY A 17 -11.16 -3.74 7.03
C GLY A 17 -10.31 -3.17 8.18
N GLU A 18 -10.98 -2.98 9.31
CA GLU A 18 -10.39 -2.41 10.52
C GLU A 18 -9.19 -3.20 11.08
N PRO A 19 -9.19 -4.55 11.13
CA PRO A 19 -8.02 -5.29 11.65
C PRO A 19 -6.76 -5.06 10.82
N ARG A 20 -6.89 -5.01 9.47
CA ARG A 20 -5.77 -4.70 8.59
C ARG A 20 -5.29 -3.26 8.76
N ALA A 21 -6.22 -2.30 8.84
CA ALA A 21 -5.90 -0.91 9.03
C ALA A 21 -5.20 -0.65 10.38
N ALA A 22 -5.61 -1.35 11.44
CA ALA A 22 -4.96 -1.29 12.73
C ALA A 22 -3.51 -1.76 12.65
N ALA A 23 -3.28 -2.95 12.09
CA ALA A 23 -1.93 -3.51 11.95
C ALA A 23 -1.00 -2.59 11.14
N ALA A 24 -1.50 -1.99 10.07
CA ALA A 24 -0.74 -1.02 9.27
C ALA A 24 -0.43 0.27 10.03
N ALA A 25 -1.42 0.83 10.73
CA ALA A 25 -1.22 2.04 11.53
C ALA A 25 -0.20 1.81 12.66
N ASP A 26 -0.30 0.69 13.37
CA ASP A 26 0.64 0.32 14.43
C ASP A 26 2.07 0.18 13.89
N ALA A 27 2.23 -0.44 12.72
CA ALA A 27 3.52 -0.55 12.05
C ALA A 27 4.11 0.82 11.69
N VAL A 28 3.32 1.74 11.13
CA VAL A 28 3.76 3.12 10.84
C VAL A 28 4.14 3.84 12.14
N LEU A 29 3.30 3.77 13.17
CA LEU A 29 3.52 4.44 14.45
C LEU A 29 4.76 3.95 15.19
N SER A 30 5.16 2.68 14.99
CA SER A 30 6.38 2.12 15.57
C SER A 30 7.67 2.67 14.94
N LEU A 31 7.57 3.21 13.71
CA LEU A 31 8.70 3.70 12.93
C LEU A 31 8.85 5.22 12.91
N ILE A 32 7.80 5.97 13.28
CA ILE A 32 7.87 7.43 13.34
C ILE A 32 8.12 7.93 14.77
N PRO A 33 8.90 9.00 14.97
CA PRO A 33 9.18 9.57 16.28
C PRO A 33 7.92 9.93 17.06
N ALA A 34 7.92 9.72 18.37
CA ALA A 34 6.77 10.02 19.24
C ALA A 34 6.39 11.52 19.24
N GLN A 35 7.36 12.40 19.01
CA GLN A 35 7.20 13.85 18.95
C GLN A 35 6.70 14.38 17.60
N THR A 36 6.38 13.52 16.63
CA THR A 36 5.78 13.89 15.33
C THR A 36 4.55 14.76 15.54
N ARG A 37 4.51 15.95 14.94
CA ARG A 37 3.41 16.92 15.04
C ARG A 37 2.59 16.99 13.75
N ARG A 38 3.23 16.79 12.59
CA ARG A 38 2.61 16.90 11.28
C ARG A 38 2.92 15.64 10.47
N LEU A 39 1.89 14.89 10.13
CA LEU A 39 2.00 13.66 9.35
C LEU A 39 1.14 13.75 8.09
N LEU A 40 1.69 13.38 6.95
CA LEU A 40 0.97 13.24 5.69
C LEU A 40 0.87 11.74 5.33
N ASP A 41 -0.31 11.29 4.98
CA ASP A 41 -0.57 9.96 4.41
C ASP A 41 -0.88 10.10 2.91
N VAL A 42 0.05 9.69 2.07
CA VAL A 42 -0.03 9.78 0.60
C VAL A 42 -0.68 8.52 0.06
N ALA A 43 -1.68 8.68 -0.82
CA ALA A 43 -2.63 7.65 -1.24
C ALA A 43 -3.40 7.07 -0.04
N CYS A 44 -4.00 7.95 0.73
CA CYS A 44 -4.71 7.61 1.96
C CYS A 44 -5.96 6.72 1.76
N GLY A 45 -6.38 6.54 0.50
CA GLY A 45 -7.54 5.72 0.13
C GLY A 45 -8.81 6.22 0.82
N THR A 46 -9.55 5.30 1.42
CA THR A 46 -10.76 5.63 2.20
C THR A 46 -10.48 6.34 3.52
N GLY A 47 -9.19 6.55 3.89
CA GLY A 47 -8.78 7.16 5.15
C GLY A 47 -8.87 6.23 6.37
N ILE A 48 -9.07 4.93 6.17
CA ILE A 48 -9.22 3.97 7.27
C ILE A 48 -7.93 3.83 8.12
N VAL A 49 -6.75 3.85 7.48
CA VAL A 49 -5.44 3.88 8.17
C VAL A 49 -5.19 5.28 8.73
N THR A 50 -5.38 6.31 7.91
CA THR A 50 -5.12 7.71 8.25
C THR A 50 -5.85 8.16 9.51
N ARG A 51 -7.14 7.80 9.67
CA ARG A 51 -7.88 8.14 10.88
C ARG A 51 -7.35 7.43 12.13
N ARG A 52 -6.80 6.22 12.00
CA ARG A 52 -6.15 5.51 13.11
C ARG A 52 -4.85 6.20 13.51
N LEU A 53 -4.06 6.64 12.54
CA LEU A 53 -2.86 7.44 12.80
C LEU A 53 -3.23 8.73 13.56
N ALA A 54 -4.31 9.41 13.15
CA ALA A 54 -4.80 10.62 13.81
C ALA A 54 -5.31 10.35 15.25
N ALA A 55 -6.04 9.25 15.45
CA ALA A 55 -6.60 8.89 16.76
C ALA A 55 -5.53 8.42 17.76
N ALA A 56 -4.43 7.80 17.28
CA ALA A 56 -3.39 7.23 18.15
C ALA A 56 -2.56 8.30 18.88
N ARG A 57 -2.46 9.50 18.33
CA ARG A 57 -1.61 10.58 18.88
C ARG A 57 -2.33 11.93 18.80
N ALA A 58 -3.00 12.32 19.85
CA ALA A 58 -3.77 13.59 19.92
C ALA A 58 -2.96 14.86 19.59
N ALA A 59 -1.65 14.81 19.80
CA ALA A 59 -0.75 15.93 19.48
C ALA A 59 -0.27 15.95 18.02
N THR A 60 -0.57 14.89 17.23
CA THR A 60 -0.18 14.79 15.82
C THR A 60 -1.34 15.23 14.93
N ARG A 61 -1.12 16.25 14.13
CA ARG A 61 -2.04 16.63 13.07
C ARG A 61 -1.76 15.76 11.84
N VAL A 62 -2.79 15.07 11.33
CA VAL A 62 -2.67 14.12 10.22
C VAL A 62 -3.46 14.62 9.03
N TRP A 63 -2.84 14.61 7.85
CA TRP A 63 -3.48 14.90 6.57
C TRP A 63 -3.46 13.67 5.68
N GLY A 64 -4.48 13.53 4.84
CA GLY A 64 -4.53 12.55 3.76
C GLY A 64 -4.49 13.22 2.39
N ALA A 65 -3.81 12.58 1.43
CA ALA A 65 -3.85 12.95 0.02
C ALA A 65 -4.19 11.71 -0.79
N ASP A 66 -5.14 11.81 -1.72
CA ASP A 66 -5.48 10.72 -2.64
C ASP A 66 -5.81 11.26 -4.03
N LEU A 67 -5.43 10.53 -5.07
CA LEU A 67 -5.71 10.91 -6.47
C LEU A 67 -7.17 10.64 -6.85
N THR A 68 -7.79 9.65 -6.23
CA THR A 68 -9.10 9.13 -6.61
C THR A 68 -10.20 9.86 -5.85
N TYR A 69 -11.11 10.50 -6.56
CA TYR A 69 -12.16 11.32 -5.95
C TYR A 69 -13.04 10.53 -4.97
N GLY A 70 -13.49 9.31 -5.34
CA GLY A 70 -14.31 8.46 -4.48
C GLY A 70 -13.61 8.11 -3.17
N MET A 71 -12.31 7.79 -3.23
CA MET A 71 -11.49 7.52 -2.05
C MET A 71 -11.32 8.77 -1.18
N ALA A 72 -10.88 9.89 -1.77
CA ALA A 72 -10.68 11.15 -1.05
C ALA A 72 -11.98 11.65 -0.38
N ARG A 73 -13.14 11.47 -1.03
CA ARG A 73 -14.45 11.81 -0.45
C ARG A 73 -14.76 10.99 0.80
N MET A 74 -14.49 9.66 0.77
CA MET A 74 -14.68 8.81 1.94
C MET A 74 -13.71 9.17 3.07
N ALA A 75 -12.45 9.44 2.73
CA ALA A 75 -11.45 9.90 3.67
C ALA A 75 -11.86 11.23 4.34
N ALA A 76 -12.43 12.18 3.58
CA ALA A 76 -12.88 13.46 4.09
C ALA A 76 -14.03 13.34 5.12
N VAL A 77 -14.86 12.31 5.02
CA VAL A 77 -15.87 12.00 6.06
C VAL A 77 -15.20 11.57 7.37
N ARG A 78 -14.10 10.83 7.29
CA ARG A 78 -13.34 10.32 8.45
C ARG A 78 -12.39 11.36 9.06
N LEU A 79 -11.93 12.30 8.24
CA LEU A 79 -10.94 13.32 8.58
C LEU A 79 -11.40 14.69 8.04
N PRO A 80 -12.46 15.30 8.62
CA PRO A 80 -13.01 16.56 8.13
C PRO A 80 -11.95 17.67 8.07
N GLY A 81 -11.83 18.32 6.90
CA GLY A 81 -10.88 19.43 6.68
C GLY A 81 -9.41 19.03 6.61
N ALA A 82 -9.09 17.72 6.56
CA ALA A 82 -7.72 17.24 6.55
C ALA A 82 -7.38 16.33 5.35
N VAL A 83 -8.21 16.35 4.30
CA VAL A 83 -7.98 15.55 3.09
C VAL A 83 -7.93 16.45 1.86
N VAL A 84 -6.97 16.18 0.98
CA VAL A 84 -6.84 16.85 -0.32
C VAL A 84 -6.91 15.83 -1.46
N LEU A 85 -7.56 16.22 -2.56
CA LEU A 85 -7.51 15.48 -3.82
C LEU A 85 -6.21 15.86 -4.53
N ALA A 86 -5.25 14.93 -4.60
CA ALA A 86 -3.92 15.22 -5.15
C ALA A 86 -3.23 13.99 -5.70
N ASP A 87 -2.39 14.21 -6.70
CA ASP A 87 -1.45 13.22 -7.21
C ASP A 87 -0.22 13.15 -6.29
N GLY A 88 0.14 11.94 -5.85
CA GLY A 88 1.34 11.72 -5.04
C GLY A 88 2.66 12.10 -5.72
N ARG A 89 2.65 12.29 -7.06
CA ARG A 89 3.78 12.77 -7.87
C ARG A 89 3.90 14.31 -7.93
N ALA A 90 2.90 15.02 -7.40
CA ALA A 90 2.84 16.49 -7.37
C ALA A 90 1.96 16.95 -6.19
N LEU A 91 2.52 16.87 -4.99
CA LEU A 91 1.81 17.17 -3.75
C LEU A 91 1.61 18.67 -3.55
N PRO A 92 0.38 19.15 -3.24
CA PRO A 92 0.08 20.58 -3.10
C PRO A 92 0.48 21.15 -1.73
N PHE A 93 1.67 20.76 -1.27
CA PHE A 93 2.21 21.23 0.02
C PHE A 93 3.58 21.87 -0.19
N PRO A 94 3.93 22.89 0.62
CA PRO A 94 5.28 23.47 0.61
C PRO A 94 6.37 22.46 0.99
N ASP A 95 7.61 22.78 0.63
CA ASP A 95 8.78 22.03 1.04
C ASP A 95 8.95 22.01 2.56
N GLY A 96 9.35 20.88 3.11
CA GLY A 96 9.78 20.76 4.50
C GLY A 96 8.67 21.00 5.55
N VAL A 97 7.42 20.76 5.20
CA VAL A 97 6.28 21.09 6.09
C VAL A 97 5.93 19.96 7.07
N PHE A 98 6.26 18.70 6.73
CA PHE A 98 5.87 17.54 7.52
C PHE A 98 7.05 16.94 8.31
N ASP A 99 6.77 16.46 9.52
CA ASP A 99 7.69 15.70 10.34
C ASP A 99 7.76 14.23 9.90
N ALA A 100 6.64 13.71 9.39
CA ALA A 100 6.55 12.38 8.84
C ALA A 100 5.64 12.34 7.61
N VAL A 101 5.99 11.48 6.65
CA VAL A 101 5.18 11.16 5.47
C VAL A 101 5.07 9.65 5.38
N THR A 102 3.89 9.13 5.10
CA THR A 102 3.69 7.71 4.85
C THR A 102 3.00 7.47 3.51
N SER A 103 3.31 6.33 2.86
CA SER A 103 2.65 5.87 1.64
C SER A 103 2.45 4.35 1.70
N VAL A 104 1.51 3.93 2.55
CA VAL A 104 1.20 2.51 2.73
C VAL A 104 0.39 2.00 1.55
N TRP A 105 0.87 0.93 0.88
CA TRP A 105 0.26 0.31 -0.29
C TRP A 105 0.08 1.21 -1.53
N LEU A 106 0.99 2.16 -1.74
CA LEU A 106 0.98 3.02 -2.93
C LEU A 106 1.91 2.50 -4.04
N LEU A 107 3.20 2.31 -3.73
CA LEU A 107 4.24 2.19 -4.76
C LEU A 107 4.04 0.99 -5.71
N HIS A 108 3.46 -0.11 -5.22
CA HIS A 108 3.13 -1.29 -6.02
C HIS A 108 2.02 -1.06 -7.07
N LEU A 109 1.28 0.05 -6.99
CA LEU A 109 0.22 0.41 -7.94
C LEU A 109 0.75 1.20 -9.15
N LEU A 110 2.00 1.66 -9.08
CA LEU A 110 2.61 2.47 -10.12
C LEU A 110 3.25 1.55 -11.16
N ASP A 111 2.85 1.74 -12.44
CA ASP A 111 3.32 0.87 -13.52
C ASP A 111 4.73 1.21 -14.01
N ARG A 112 5.17 2.47 -13.83
CA ARG A 112 6.43 2.97 -14.37
C ARG A 112 7.42 3.34 -13.27
N PRO A 113 8.70 2.98 -13.42
CA PRO A 113 9.74 3.33 -12.44
C PRO A 113 9.87 4.84 -12.18
N GLU A 114 9.65 5.67 -13.20
CA GLU A 114 9.66 7.13 -13.07
C GLU A 114 8.54 7.66 -12.19
N ASP A 115 7.36 7.02 -12.17
CA ASP A 115 6.27 7.41 -11.30
C ASP A 115 6.60 7.09 -9.82
N VAL A 116 7.22 5.92 -9.56
CA VAL A 116 7.70 5.58 -8.21
C VAL A 116 8.74 6.60 -7.74
N ARG A 117 9.70 6.93 -8.61
CA ARG A 117 10.73 7.93 -8.31
C ARG A 117 10.11 9.30 -8.01
N ALA A 118 9.13 9.74 -8.79
CA ALA A 118 8.44 11.01 -8.58
C ALA A 118 7.69 11.06 -7.24
N VAL A 119 7.01 9.98 -6.86
CA VAL A 119 6.34 9.88 -5.55
C VAL A 119 7.35 9.97 -4.41
N VAL A 120 8.46 9.21 -4.49
CA VAL A 120 9.51 9.24 -3.46
C VAL A 120 10.14 10.64 -3.36
N ALA A 121 10.39 11.30 -4.50
CA ALA A 121 10.91 12.66 -4.56
C ALA A 121 9.96 13.67 -3.87
N GLU A 122 8.66 13.61 -4.14
CA GLU A 122 7.65 14.47 -3.53
C GLU A 122 7.50 14.22 -2.03
N CYS A 123 7.49 12.94 -1.60
CA CYS A 123 7.53 12.60 -0.18
C CYS A 123 8.77 13.20 0.52
N ALA A 124 9.94 13.11 -0.13
CA ALA A 124 11.15 13.71 0.38
C ALA A 124 11.10 15.25 0.40
N ARG A 125 10.54 15.88 -0.66
CA ARG A 125 10.44 17.34 -0.76
C ARG A 125 9.61 17.93 0.38
N VAL A 126 8.42 17.35 0.64
CA VAL A 126 7.50 17.87 1.67
C VAL A 126 7.93 17.53 3.10
N LEU A 127 8.86 16.59 3.30
CA LEU A 127 9.50 16.32 4.57
C LEU A 127 10.50 17.41 4.94
N ARG A 128 10.49 17.84 6.21
CA ARG A 128 11.58 18.66 6.75
C ARG A 128 12.87 17.84 6.93
N PRO A 129 14.03 18.48 7.02
CA PRO A 129 15.23 17.83 7.52
C PRO A 129 14.98 17.15 8.88
N GLY A 130 15.52 15.96 9.09
CA GLY A 130 15.23 15.11 10.24
C GLY A 130 13.81 14.51 10.26
N GLY A 131 13.03 14.65 9.21
CA GLY A 131 11.71 14.01 9.04
C GLY A 131 11.81 12.55 8.59
N MET A 132 10.72 11.80 8.80
CA MET A 132 10.68 10.34 8.52
C MET A 132 9.72 10.03 7.37
N TYR A 133 10.20 9.34 6.34
CA TYR A 133 9.38 8.71 5.30
C TYR A 133 9.16 7.23 5.61
N VAL A 134 7.92 6.76 5.56
CA VAL A 134 7.54 5.36 5.85
C VAL A 134 6.70 4.81 4.70
N THR A 135 7.11 3.67 4.12
CA THR A 135 6.39 3.07 2.99
C THR A 135 6.42 1.54 3.02
N THR A 136 5.39 0.92 2.44
CA THR A 136 5.41 -0.53 2.19
C THR A 136 6.27 -0.84 0.97
N VAL A 137 6.98 -1.96 1.06
CA VAL A 137 7.80 -2.52 -0.01
C VAL A 137 7.47 -4.00 -0.24
N ASP A 138 7.88 -4.54 -1.38
CA ASP A 138 7.80 -5.98 -1.71
C ASP A 138 6.38 -6.57 -1.58
N LYS A 139 5.32 -5.77 -1.81
CA LYS A 139 3.94 -6.19 -1.56
C LYS A 139 3.55 -7.45 -2.33
N ALA A 140 3.98 -7.57 -3.58
CA ALA A 140 3.65 -8.74 -4.39
C ALA A 140 4.30 -10.01 -3.83
N ALA A 141 5.54 -9.92 -3.33
CA ALA A 141 6.25 -11.03 -2.70
C ALA A 141 5.61 -11.44 -1.37
N ALA A 142 5.07 -10.49 -0.59
CA ALA A 142 4.38 -10.76 0.66
C ALA A 142 3.18 -11.72 0.51
N HIS A 143 2.58 -11.80 -0.68
CA HIS A 143 1.48 -12.73 -0.96
C HIS A 143 1.93 -14.14 -1.32
N ASP A 144 3.22 -14.41 -1.45
CA ASP A 144 3.79 -15.73 -1.60
C ASP A 144 4.05 -16.29 -0.19
N VAL A 145 3.08 -17.02 0.33
CA VAL A 145 3.09 -17.58 1.70
C VAL A 145 3.45 -19.07 1.70
N GLY A 146 3.90 -19.60 0.56
CA GLY A 146 4.25 -21.02 0.38
C GLY A 146 3.04 -21.95 0.33
N SER A 147 1.87 -21.45 -0.03
CA SER A 147 0.64 -22.24 -0.11
C SER A 147 0.54 -23.03 -1.44
N ASP A 148 -0.44 -23.95 -1.48
CA ASP A 148 -0.82 -24.67 -2.70
C ASP A 148 -1.30 -23.71 -3.82
N ILE A 149 -1.94 -22.59 -3.46
CA ILE A 149 -2.29 -21.53 -4.39
C ILE A 149 -1.03 -20.94 -5.02
N ASP A 150 0.00 -20.66 -4.22
CA ASP A 150 1.26 -20.09 -4.70
C ASP A 150 2.00 -21.08 -5.63
N ALA A 151 1.97 -22.36 -5.31
CA ALA A 151 2.53 -23.40 -6.18
C ALA A 151 1.83 -23.47 -7.54
N VAL A 152 0.49 -23.35 -7.57
CA VAL A 152 -0.27 -23.25 -8.84
C VAL A 152 0.11 -22.01 -9.63
N LEU A 153 0.29 -20.87 -8.97
CA LEU A 153 0.52 -19.56 -9.59
C LEU A 153 2.01 -19.28 -9.89
N ALA A 154 2.94 -20.07 -9.38
CA ALA A 154 4.38 -19.86 -9.57
C ALA A 154 4.80 -19.65 -11.04
N PRO A 155 4.27 -20.42 -12.03
CA PRO A 155 4.66 -20.26 -13.44
C PRO A 155 4.01 -19.06 -14.15
N ARG A 156 3.14 -18.26 -13.49
CA ARG A 156 2.48 -17.13 -14.16
C ARG A 156 3.49 -16.05 -14.54
N PRO A 157 3.26 -15.33 -15.66
CA PRO A 157 4.03 -14.13 -16.00
C PRO A 157 3.95 -13.09 -14.86
N ARG A 158 5.10 -12.52 -14.49
CA ARG A 158 5.21 -11.47 -13.46
C ARG A 158 5.90 -10.25 -14.03
N ARG A 159 5.50 -9.06 -13.60
CA ARG A 159 6.27 -7.82 -13.81
C ARG A 159 7.33 -7.69 -12.73
N PRO A 160 8.44 -6.97 -13.01
CA PRO A 160 9.27 -6.45 -11.93
C PRO A 160 8.42 -5.68 -10.93
N ALA A 161 8.65 -5.90 -9.65
CA ALA A 161 7.92 -5.20 -8.59
C ALA A 161 8.39 -3.74 -8.53
N PRO A 162 7.52 -2.75 -8.78
CA PRO A 162 7.91 -1.34 -8.74
C PRO A 162 8.25 -0.88 -7.32
N ASP A 163 7.75 -1.59 -6.32
CA ASP A 163 7.98 -1.40 -4.90
C ASP A 163 9.04 -2.34 -4.31
N ALA A 164 9.91 -2.95 -5.16
CA ALA A 164 11.02 -3.77 -4.66
C ALA A 164 11.91 -2.97 -3.71
N ALA A 165 12.20 -3.53 -2.52
CA ALA A 165 12.93 -2.82 -1.46
C ALA A 165 14.25 -2.20 -1.94
N PRO A 166 15.16 -2.90 -2.67
CA PRO A 166 16.40 -2.30 -3.16
C PRO A 166 16.17 -1.13 -4.12
N LEU A 167 15.09 -1.18 -4.92
CA LEU A 167 14.74 -0.11 -5.86
C LEU A 167 14.25 1.13 -5.11
N VAL A 168 13.35 0.95 -4.15
CA VAL A 168 12.83 2.02 -3.30
C VAL A 168 13.96 2.66 -2.50
N GLU A 169 14.88 1.86 -1.93
CA GLU A 169 16.07 2.35 -1.22
C GLU A 169 16.97 3.20 -2.14
N SER A 170 17.17 2.78 -3.39
CA SER A 170 17.98 3.56 -4.35
C SER A 170 17.33 4.91 -4.68
N TYR A 171 16.01 4.95 -4.84
CA TYR A 171 15.27 6.20 -5.07
C TYR A 171 15.28 7.10 -3.85
N ALA A 172 15.10 6.52 -2.66
CA ALA A 172 15.19 7.25 -1.39
C ALA A 172 16.56 7.91 -1.21
N ALA A 173 17.64 7.17 -1.45
CA ALA A 173 19.02 7.68 -1.36
C ALA A 173 19.29 8.87 -2.29
N ALA A 174 18.72 8.87 -3.50
CA ALA A 174 18.82 9.99 -4.45
C ALA A 174 18.21 11.30 -3.93
N HIS A 175 17.38 11.24 -2.88
CA HIS A 175 16.70 12.39 -2.25
C HIS A 175 17.07 12.55 -0.77
N LEU A 176 18.29 12.13 -0.38
CA LEU A 176 18.83 12.26 0.99
C LEU A 176 17.98 11.54 2.04
N LEU A 177 17.25 10.50 1.65
CA LEU A 177 16.50 9.65 2.55
C LEU A 177 17.35 8.39 2.86
N HIS A 178 17.79 8.23 4.09
CA HIS A 178 18.64 7.13 4.53
C HIS A 178 17.85 6.08 5.31
N PRO A 179 18.10 4.77 5.13
CA PRO A 179 17.43 3.73 5.89
C PRO A 179 17.52 3.99 7.39
N ALA A 180 16.38 3.97 8.09
CA ALA A 180 16.28 4.31 9.51
C ALA A 180 15.52 3.27 10.33
N GLY A 181 14.90 2.28 9.68
CA GLY A 181 14.21 1.19 10.35
C GLY A 181 13.32 0.40 9.42
N GLN A 182 12.83 -0.71 9.93
CA GLN A 182 11.88 -1.57 9.24
C GLN A 182 11.03 -2.34 10.26
N THR A 183 9.84 -2.74 9.83
CA THR A 183 8.98 -3.63 10.61
C THR A 183 8.09 -4.47 9.70
N LEU A 184 7.43 -5.45 10.28
CA LEU A 184 6.49 -6.31 9.58
C LEU A 184 5.11 -6.16 10.21
N PHE A 185 4.04 -6.32 9.43
CA PHE A 185 2.69 -6.38 9.96
C PHE A 185 1.81 -7.37 9.18
N PRO A 186 0.86 -8.05 9.87
CA PRO A 186 0.00 -9.04 9.24
C PRO A 186 -1.05 -8.38 8.35
N GLY A 187 -1.25 -8.95 7.17
CA GLY A 187 -2.31 -8.57 6.24
C GLY A 187 -3.66 -9.18 6.62
N ARG A 188 -4.21 -8.79 7.75
CA ARG A 188 -5.45 -9.31 8.31
C ARG A 188 -6.60 -9.33 7.28
N GLY A 189 -7.26 -10.48 7.15
CA GLY A 189 -8.36 -10.69 6.20
C GLY A 189 -7.93 -10.74 4.72
N GLN A 190 -6.63 -10.89 4.42
CA GLN A 190 -6.12 -10.99 3.06
C GLN A 190 -5.63 -12.39 2.68
N GLY A 191 -5.89 -13.40 3.49
CA GLY A 191 -5.72 -14.79 3.11
C GLY A 191 -6.56 -15.12 1.87
N ARG A 192 -5.99 -15.83 0.92
CA ARG A 192 -6.64 -16.17 -0.35
C ARG A 192 -7.21 -17.59 -0.30
N SER A 193 -8.48 -17.77 -0.71
CA SER A 193 -9.04 -19.09 -0.97
C SER A 193 -8.91 -19.45 -2.45
N PRO A 194 -8.87 -20.74 -2.83
CA PRO A 194 -8.75 -21.16 -4.22
C PRO A 194 -9.85 -20.59 -5.11
N ARG A 195 -11.12 -20.68 -4.70
CA ARG A 195 -12.26 -20.17 -5.46
C ARG A 195 -12.17 -18.67 -5.70
N ARG A 196 -11.87 -17.90 -4.65
CA ARG A 196 -11.72 -16.44 -4.77
C ARG A 196 -10.54 -16.08 -5.68
N THR A 197 -9.43 -16.80 -5.56
CA THR A 197 -8.24 -16.58 -6.40
C THR A 197 -8.52 -16.86 -7.87
N ALA A 198 -9.25 -17.94 -8.20
CA ALA A 198 -9.65 -18.25 -9.57
C ALA A 198 -10.58 -17.15 -10.15
N ALA A 199 -11.54 -16.66 -9.36
CA ALA A 199 -12.42 -15.58 -9.78
C ALA A 199 -11.65 -14.26 -10.00
N ASP A 200 -10.70 -13.93 -9.15
CA ASP A 200 -9.88 -12.73 -9.26
C ASP A 200 -8.94 -12.78 -10.47
N LEU A 201 -8.38 -13.97 -10.80
CA LEU A 201 -7.62 -14.17 -12.04
C LEU A 201 -8.46 -13.89 -13.27
N ARG A 202 -9.68 -14.40 -13.34
CA ARG A 202 -10.61 -14.17 -14.47
C ARG A 202 -10.97 -12.69 -14.65
N ARG A 203 -10.92 -11.91 -13.57
CA ARG A 203 -11.07 -10.45 -13.60
C ARG A 203 -9.81 -9.70 -14.04
N GLY A 204 -8.70 -10.41 -14.28
CA GLY A 204 -7.41 -9.81 -14.60
C GLY A 204 -6.68 -9.20 -13.40
N TRP A 205 -7.05 -9.59 -12.17
CA TRP A 205 -6.37 -9.11 -10.97
C TRP A 205 -5.04 -9.82 -10.76
N PHE A 206 -4.03 -9.11 -10.26
CA PHE A 206 -2.67 -9.57 -9.93
C PHE A 206 -2.01 -10.47 -11.00
N THR A 207 -2.40 -10.32 -12.25
CA THR A 207 -1.83 -11.06 -13.38
C THR A 207 -1.59 -10.12 -14.56
N LEU A 208 -0.63 -10.49 -15.42
CA LEU A 208 -0.40 -9.84 -16.73
C LEU A 208 -1.31 -10.39 -17.82
N LEU A 209 -2.03 -11.46 -17.53
CA LEU A 209 -2.90 -12.12 -18.48
C LEU A 209 -4.22 -11.34 -18.58
N PRO A 210 -4.67 -11.02 -19.79
CA PRO A 210 -5.97 -10.38 -19.95
C PRO A 210 -7.12 -11.31 -19.57
N PRO A 211 -8.29 -10.78 -19.24
CA PRO A 211 -9.50 -11.58 -19.08
C PRO A 211 -9.76 -12.42 -20.35
N GLY A 212 -10.10 -13.69 -20.18
CA GLY A 212 -10.36 -14.62 -21.30
C GLY A 212 -9.11 -15.22 -21.96
N ASP A 213 -7.92 -14.93 -21.49
CA ASP A 213 -6.70 -15.59 -21.96
C ASP A 213 -6.74 -17.09 -21.61
N PRO A 214 -6.44 -18.00 -22.56
CA PRO A 214 -6.46 -19.45 -22.31
C PRO A 214 -5.54 -19.88 -21.15
N LEU A 215 -4.44 -19.19 -20.91
CA LEU A 215 -3.54 -19.47 -19.79
C LEU A 215 -4.19 -19.07 -18.45
N THR A 216 -4.98 -18.00 -18.43
CA THR A 216 -5.79 -17.62 -17.24
C THR A 216 -6.74 -18.74 -16.85
N GLU A 217 -7.47 -19.32 -17.83
CA GLU A 217 -8.40 -20.43 -17.57
C GLU A 217 -7.67 -21.71 -17.11
N ARG A 218 -6.49 -21.97 -17.61
CA ARG A 218 -5.67 -23.11 -17.14
C ARG A 218 -5.25 -22.93 -15.67
N PHE A 219 -4.86 -21.74 -15.25
CA PHE A 219 -4.57 -21.47 -13.83
C PHE A 219 -5.85 -21.54 -12.98
N ALA A 220 -6.95 -20.96 -13.44
CA ALA A 220 -8.21 -20.98 -12.74
C ALA A 220 -8.72 -22.43 -12.52
N ALA A 221 -8.69 -23.28 -13.55
CA ALA A 221 -9.06 -24.68 -13.44
C ALA A 221 -8.18 -25.46 -12.45
N ARG A 222 -6.86 -25.18 -12.41
CA ARG A 222 -5.94 -25.79 -11.44
C ARG A 222 -6.24 -25.33 -10.00
N LEU A 223 -6.63 -24.06 -9.80
CA LEU A 223 -7.05 -23.57 -8.51
C LEU A 223 -8.38 -24.20 -8.07
N GLU A 224 -9.33 -24.36 -8.98
CA GLU A 224 -10.62 -25.01 -8.72
C GLU A 224 -10.48 -26.52 -8.43
N ALA A 225 -9.38 -27.14 -8.80
CA ALA A 225 -9.06 -28.52 -8.46
C ALA A 225 -8.38 -28.69 -7.08
N LEU A 226 -8.00 -27.59 -6.40
CA LEU A 226 -7.42 -27.66 -5.06
C LEU A 226 -8.50 -28.04 -4.01
N PRO A 227 -8.12 -28.67 -2.89
CA PRO A 227 -9.06 -28.92 -1.79
C PRO A 227 -9.49 -27.62 -1.08
N ASP A 228 -10.52 -27.71 -0.25
CA ASP A 228 -10.96 -26.65 0.64
C ASP A 228 -11.14 -25.29 -0.05
N GLN A 229 -12.00 -25.28 -1.04
CA GLN A 229 -12.21 -24.17 -1.99
C GLN A 229 -12.52 -22.82 -1.35
N GLU A 230 -13.19 -22.82 -0.21
CA GLU A 230 -13.56 -21.59 0.52
C GLU A 230 -12.58 -21.24 1.66
N LEU A 231 -11.73 -22.19 2.06
CA LEU A 231 -10.80 -21.99 3.18
C LEU A 231 -9.65 -21.06 2.77
N PRO A 232 -9.49 -19.87 3.39
CA PRO A 232 -8.35 -19.01 3.13
C PRO A 232 -7.04 -19.68 3.53
N ARG A 233 -6.01 -19.55 2.70
CA ARG A 233 -4.62 -19.87 3.03
C ARG A 233 -4.05 -18.80 3.96
N PRO A 234 -2.86 -19.00 4.55
CA PRO A 234 -2.27 -18.05 5.48
C PRO A 234 -2.28 -16.60 4.95
N GLU A 235 -2.43 -15.67 5.89
CA GLU A 235 -2.42 -14.24 5.58
C GLU A 235 -1.01 -13.78 5.17
N PRO A 236 -0.89 -12.81 4.25
CA PRO A 236 0.41 -12.22 3.93
C PRO A 236 0.98 -11.45 5.12
N VAL A 237 2.30 -11.30 5.14
CA VAL A 237 3.01 -10.42 6.07
C VAL A 237 3.69 -9.34 5.25
N PHE A 238 3.30 -8.09 5.47
CA PHE A 238 3.82 -6.95 4.72
C PHE A 238 5.04 -6.33 5.39
N SER A 239 6.00 -5.92 4.56
CA SER A 239 7.21 -5.19 4.98
C SER A 239 7.00 -3.68 4.86
N VAL A 240 7.43 -2.96 5.87
CA VAL A 240 7.48 -1.49 5.91
C VAL A 240 8.92 -1.03 6.14
N ARG A 241 9.36 -0.06 5.37
CA ARG A 241 10.65 0.61 5.50
C ARG A 241 10.46 2.05 5.97
N ALA A 242 11.35 2.49 6.82
CA ALA A 242 11.46 3.88 7.24
C ALA A 242 12.79 4.48 6.77
N PHE A 243 12.73 5.74 6.35
CA PHE A 243 13.86 6.50 5.85
C PHE A 243 13.91 7.85 6.55
N LEU A 244 15.05 8.21 7.11
CA LEU A 244 15.31 9.51 7.72
C LEU A 244 15.82 10.48 6.65
N LYS A 245 15.23 11.67 6.54
CA LYS A 245 15.74 12.74 5.67
C LYS A 245 16.94 13.40 6.34
N ALA A 246 18.10 13.37 5.66
CA ALA A 246 19.27 14.11 6.09
C ALA A 246 19.03 15.64 6.07
N ASP A 247 19.89 16.36 6.74
CA ASP A 247 19.91 17.84 6.77
C ASP A 247 20.33 18.44 5.43
#